data_717cc45302f271233c6b929cd5e595b6
#
_entry.id   717cc45302f271233c6b929cd5e595b6
#
_cell.length_a   1.000
_cell.length_b   1.000
_cell.length_c   1.000
_cell.angle_alpha   90.00
_cell.angle_beta   90.00
_cell.angle_gamma   90.00
#
_symmetry.space_group_name_H-M   'P 1'
#
loop_
_entity.id
_entity.type
_entity.pdbx_description
1 polymer ?
#
loop_
_entity_poly.entity_id
_entity_poly.type
_entity_poly.pdbx_seq_one_letter_code
_entity_poly.pdbx_strand_id
1 'polypeptide(L)'
;MARKKEVVAMLLAGGQGTRLQVLTKDMAKPAVPFGGKYRIIDFPLSNCANSGISTVGVLTQFMPLELNSYMGNGQPWDLDRMDGGLSILPPYTAGKTGEWYKGTANAIYQNIKYIEQYNPEYVLILSGDHIYKMNYKEMLDFHKQKGADLTIAHINVPIEEASRFGILNTNFDLKVTEFLEKPENPISTKASMGIYIFSWQQLREYLIRDEENPDSEKDFGKNIIPMMLNEGKNIYAYPFYGYWKDVGTIESLWEANMDLIKNKENFNIDDRLWRIYYRHEGAMPQYLGHSANVKNSMISDGTSVYGTISESIISSGVRIEEGAEVVGSIIMKGVVIEKGAKVYNSIIAEGSVVKENVEVGNREIVLGKEQITVVGRDEVVKDNRKVEGK
;
A
#
# COMPACT_ATOMS: atom_id res chain seq x y z
N MET A 1 26.04 -16.17 -17.50
CA MET A 1 25.73 -16.78 -16.18
C MET A 1 24.86 -15.80 -15.43
N ALA A 2 23.66 -16.20 -15.03
CA ALA A 2 22.83 -15.37 -14.12
C ALA A 2 23.61 -15.17 -12.81
N ARG A 3 23.72 -13.92 -12.36
CA ARG A 3 24.37 -13.63 -11.06
C ARG A 3 23.42 -14.11 -9.97
N LYS A 4 23.90 -15.00 -9.11
CA LYS A 4 23.14 -15.46 -7.95
C LYS A 4 22.74 -14.26 -7.08
N LYS A 5 21.46 -14.11 -6.80
CA LYS A 5 20.94 -13.12 -5.85
C LYS A 5 20.61 -13.84 -4.54
N GLU A 6 20.91 -13.21 -3.42
CA GLU A 6 20.53 -13.78 -2.12
C GLU A 6 19.02 -13.77 -1.93
N VAL A 7 18.39 -12.64 -2.29
CA VAL A 7 16.94 -12.41 -2.15
C VAL A 7 16.34 -11.87 -3.45
N VAL A 8 15.18 -12.38 -3.80
CA VAL A 8 14.28 -11.79 -4.80
C VAL A 8 12.99 -11.37 -4.09
N ALA A 9 12.57 -10.13 -4.28
CA ALA A 9 11.30 -9.65 -3.78
C ALA A 9 10.19 -9.83 -4.83
N MET A 10 9.03 -10.29 -4.38
CA MET A 10 7.83 -10.47 -5.19
C MET A 10 6.71 -9.64 -4.57
N LEU A 11 6.33 -8.56 -5.23
CA LEU A 11 5.38 -7.57 -4.74
C LEU A 11 4.00 -7.79 -5.38
N LEU A 12 3.04 -8.20 -4.57
CA LEU A 12 1.66 -8.45 -4.98
C LEU A 12 0.91 -7.12 -5.13
N ALA A 13 0.69 -6.68 -6.35
CA ALA A 13 0.08 -5.40 -6.71
C ALA A 13 -1.18 -5.56 -7.59
N GLY A 14 -1.83 -6.71 -7.56
CA GLY A 14 -2.95 -7.08 -8.42
C GLY A 14 -4.36 -6.88 -7.84
N GLY A 15 -4.49 -6.38 -6.61
CA GLY A 15 -5.77 -6.25 -5.93
C GLY A 15 -6.67 -5.17 -6.52
N GLN A 16 -7.99 -5.46 -6.63
CA GLN A 16 -8.99 -4.52 -7.18
C GLN A 16 -9.26 -3.32 -6.27
N GLY A 17 -9.12 -3.47 -4.94
CA GLY A 17 -9.33 -2.38 -3.99
C GLY A 17 -10.79 -1.89 -3.89
N THR A 18 -11.78 -2.75 -4.12
CA THR A 18 -13.22 -2.40 -4.20
C THR A 18 -13.74 -1.59 -3.01
N ARG A 19 -13.14 -1.76 -1.83
CA ARG A 19 -13.50 -1.01 -0.61
C ARG A 19 -13.10 0.48 -0.66
N LEU A 20 -12.23 0.89 -1.57
CA LEU A 20 -11.90 2.29 -1.86
C LEU A 20 -12.86 2.94 -2.87
N GLN A 21 -13.89 2.21 -3.29
CA GLN A 21 -15.02 2.67 -4.10
C GLN A 21 -14.57 3.44 -5.35
N VAL A 22 -14.99 4.71 -5.49
CA VAL A 22 -14.71 5.56 -6.66
C VAL A 22 -13.22 5.84 -6.88
N LEU A 23 -12.38 5.74 -5.84
CA LEU A 23 -10.94 5.97 -5.95
C LEU A 23 -10.20 4.88 -6.72
N THR A 24 -10.76 3.68 -6.77
CA THR A 24 -10.16 2.51 -7.47
C THR A 24 -11.00 2.03 -8.65
N LYS A 25 -11.93 2.87 -9.12
CA LYS A 25 -12.74 2.54 -10.30
C LYS A 25 -11.89 2.35 -11.55
N ASP A 26 -10.91 3.23 -11.75
CA ASP A 26 -10.09 3.30 -12.97
C ASP A 26 -8.59 3.08 -12.71
N MET A 27 -8.21 2.74 -11.47
CA MET A 27 -6.81 2.47 -11.10
C MET A 27 -6.67 1.32 -10.10
N ALA A 28 -5.53 0.65 -10.11
CA ALA A 28 -5.17 -0.36 -9.12
C ALA A 28 -4.93 0.29 -7.73
N LYS A 29 -5.30 -0.39 -6.63
CA LYS A 29 -5.10 0.12 -5.26
C LYS A 29 -3.67 0.61 -4.98
N PRO A 30 -2.59 -0.09 -5.39
CA PRO A 30 -1.22 0.39 -5.17
C PRO A 30 -0.88 1.74 -5.85
N ALA A 31 -1.67 2.14 -6.88
CA ALA A 31 -1.49 3.41 -7.57
C ALA A 31 -2.19 4.59 -6.89
N VAL A 32 -3.01 4.36 -5.87
CA VAL A 32 -3.74 5.42 -5.16
C VAL A 32 -2.77 6.42 -4.54
N PRO A 33 -3.00 7.74 -4.72
CA PRO A 33 -2.18 8.79 -4.14
C PRO A 33 -2.21 8.81 -2.61
N PHE A 34 -1.07 9.15 -2.01
CA PHE A 34 -0.86 9.23 -0.57
C PHE A 34 0.09 10.38 -0.20
N GLY A 35 -0.19 11.07 0.90
CA GLY A 35 0.73 12.08 1.48
C GLY A 35 1.08 13.24 0.55
N GLY A 36 0.20 13.56 -0.39
CA GLY A 36 0.32 14.69 -1.30
C GLY A 36 1.17 14.45 -2.55
N LYS A 37 2.16 13.56 -2.51
CA LYS A 37 3.11 13.33 -3.63
C LYS A 37 3.49 11.88 -3.86
N TYR A 38 3.17 10.98 -2.94
CA TYR A 38 3.46 9.56 -3.03
C TYR A 38 2.27 8.79 -3.60
N ARG A 39 2.53 7.52 -3.97
CA ARG A 39 1.53 6.49 -4.16
C ARG A 39 1.78 5.35 -3.17
N ILE A 40 0.79 4.53 -2.88
CA ILE A 40 0.94 3.44 -1.90
C ILE A 40 2.12 2.53 -2.27
N ILE A 41 2.32 2.23 -3.55
CA ILE A 41 3.40 1.38 -4.07
C ILE A 41 4.81 1.91 -3.76
N ASP A 42 4.97 3.21 -3.52
CA ASP A 42 6.27 3.82 -3.24
C ASP A 42 6.88 3.30 -1.94
N PHE A 43 6.05 2.91 -0.97
CA PHE A 43 6.51 2.43 0.33
C PHE A 43 7.22 1.08 0.24
N PRO A 44 6.60 -0.01 -0.27
CA PRO A 44 7.30 -1.29 -0.40
C PRO A 44 8.48 -1.22 -1.38
N LEU A 45 8.41 -0.45 -2.47
CA LEU A 45 9.56 -0.29 -3.37
C LEU A 45 10.72 0.45 -2.71
N SER A 46 10.44 1.52 -1.96
CA SER A 46 11.47 2.24 -1.19
C SER A 46 12.07 1.37 -0.08
N ASN A 47 11.24 0.58 0.60
CA ASN A 47 11.72 -0.36 1.61
C ASN A 47 12.65 -1.42 0.99
N CYS A 48 12.35 -1.93 -0.21
CA CYS A 48 13.25 -2.83 -0.95
C CYS A 48 14.60 -2.15 -1.23
N ALA A 49 14.58 -0.96 -1.81
CA ALA A 49 15.80 -0.20 -2.15
C ALA A 49 16.64 0.10 -0.90
N ASN A 50 16.02 0.62 0.16
CA ASN A 50 16.69 0.94 1.42
C ASN A 50 17.24 -0.31 2.14
N SER A 51 16.61 -1.48 1.94
CA SER A 51 17.08 -2.77 2.47
C SER A 51 18.17 -3.44 1.62
N GLY A 52 18.57 -2.82 0.50
CA GLY A 52 19.57 -3.37 -0.43
C GLY A 52 19.03 -4.50 -1.33
N ILE A 53 17.71 -4.67 -1.41
CA ILE A 53 17.08 -5.66 -2.29
C ILE A 53 16.87 -5.03 -3.66
N SER A 54 17.68 -5.42 -4.61
CA SER A 54 17.76 -4.82 -5.95
C SER A 54 17.05 -5.60 -7.05
N THR A 55 16.34 -6.68 -6.72
CA THR A 55 15.59 -7.50 -7.68
C THR A 55 14.15 -7.64 -7.20
N VAL A 56 13.24 -6.97 -7.89
CA VAL A 56 11.84 -6.87 -7.48
C VAL A 56 10.93 -7.21 -8.66
N GLY A 57 10.15 -8.29 -8.53
CA GLY A 57 9.06 -8.63 -9.44
C GLY A 57 7.75 -8.04 -8.92
N VAL A 58 7.09 -7.19 -9.69
CA VAL A 58 5.79 -6.59 -9.32
C VAL A 58 4.68 -7.28 -10.10
N LEU A 59 3.82 -8.01 -9.40
CA LEU A 59 2.73 -8.78 -9.98
C LEU A 59 1.49 -7.89 -10.12
N THR A 60 1.19 -7.47 -11.35
CA THR A 60 0.06 -6.58 -11.66
C THR A 60 -1.04 -7.35 -12.37
N GLN A 61 -2.30 -7.02 -12.12
CA GLN A 61 -3.42 -7.69 -12.79
C GLN A 61 -4.57 -6.73 -13.08
N PHE A 62 -5.14 -6.10 -12.04
CA PHE A 62 -6.27 -5.18 -12.18
C PHE A 62 -5.80 -3.78 -12.57
N MET A 63 -6.45 -3.16 -13.57
CA MET A 63 -6.17 -1.80 -14.06
C MET A 63 -4.67 -1.44 -14.09
N PRO A 64 -3.83 -2.22 -14.80
CA PRO A 64 -2.39 -2.13 -14.66
C PRO A 64 -1.77 -0.92 -15.35
N LEU A 65 -2.47 -0.27 -16.28
CA LEU A 65 -1.88 0.73 -17.18
C LEU A 65 -1.25 1.90 -16.42
N GLU A 66 -2.00 2.50 -15.50
CA GLU A 66 -1.50 3.66 -14.75
C GLU A 66 -0.38 3.26 -13.79
N LEU A 67 -0.55 2.14 -13.07
CA LEU A 67 0.46 1.63 -12.17
C LEU A 67 1.77 1.28 -12.91
N ASN A 68 1.68 0.57 -14.04
CA ASN A 68 2.84 0.20 -14.85
C ASN A 68 3.54 1.44 -15.42
N SER A 69 2.77 2.42 -15.93
CA SER A 69 3.33 3.69 -16.41
C SER A 69 4.01 4.49 -15.31
N TYR A 70 3.47 4.47 -14.10
CA TYR A 70 4.05 5.13 -12.94
C TYR A 70 5.38 4.50 -12.53
N MET A 71 5.42 3.18 -12.42
CA MET A 71 6.64 2.46 -12.04
C MET A 71 7.73 2.52 -13.12
N GLY A 72 7.35 2.48 -14.39
CA GLY A 72 8.31 2.47 -15.50
C GLY A 72 9.32 1.34 -15.36
N ASN A 73 10.60 1.67 -15.42
CA ASN A 73 11.72 0.74 -15.22
C ASN A 73 12.27 0.71 -13.78
N GLY A 74 11.62 1.41 -12.83
CA GLY A 74 12.06 1.46 -11.43
C GLY A 74 13.08 2.53 -11.08
N GLN A 75 13.41 3.43 -12.00
CA GLN A 75 14.42 4.48 -11.81
C GLN A 75 14.20 5.35 -10.55
N PRO A 76 12.98 5.78 -10.17
CA PRO A 76 12.80 6.57 -8.96
C PRO A 76 13.28 5.90 -7.67
N TRP A 77 13.27 4.56 -7.63
CA TRP A 77 13.68 3.75 -6.47
C TRP A 77 15.07 3.13 -6.61
N ASP A 78 15.90 3.56 -7.57
CA ASP A 78 17.19 2.94 -7.90
C ASP A 78 17.08 1.44 -8.24
N LEU A 79 15.99 1.07 -8.91
CA LEU A 79 15.68 -0.28 -9.36
C LEU A 79 15.77 -0.46 -10.89
N ASP A 80 16.39 0.48 -11.62
CA ASP A 80 16.65 0.40 -13.07
C ASP A 80 18.01 -0.26 -13.37
N ARG A 81 18.30 -1.36 -12.69
CA ARG A 81 19.61 -2.00 -12.72
C ARG A 81 19.74 -2.99 -13.87
N MET A 82 20.94 -3.08 -14.46
CA MET A 82 21.24 -4.06 -15.52
C MET A 82 21.17 -5.52 -15.03
N ASP A 83 21.37 -5.75 -13.72
CA ASP A 83 21.35 -7.07 -13.10
C ASP A 83 20.32 -7.10 -11.97
N GLY A 84 19.14 -7.55 -12.28
CA GLY A 84 17.97 -7.51 -11.41
C GLY A 84 17.05 -6.36 -11.80
N GLY A 85 16.86 -5.41 -10.85
CA GLY A 85 15.97 -4.26 -11.05
C GLY A 85 14.50 -4.59 -10.87
N LEU A 86 13.65 -3.65 -11.27
CA LEU A 86 12.20 -3.81 -11.26
C LEU A 86 11.71 -4.47 -12.53
N SER A 87 10.93 -5.53 -12.37
CA SER A 87 10.25 -6.23 -13.46
C SER A 87 8.74 -6.24 -13.22
N ILE A 88 7.97 -5.81 -14.20
CA ILE A 88 6.51 -5.88 -14.15
C ILE A 88 6.09 -7.25 -14.67
N LEU A 89 5.33 -7.99 -13.87
CA LEU A 89 4.92 -9.37 -14.12
C LEU A 89 3.38 -9.44 -14.21
N PRO A 90 2.79 -9.19 -15.38
CA PRO A 90 1.37 -9.43 -15.59
C PRO A 90 1.09 -10.93 -15.78
N PRO A 91 -0.16 -11.38 -15.61
CA PRO A 91 -0.57 -12.71 -16.04
C PRO A 91 -0.25 -12.92 -17.52
N TYR A 92 0.19 -14.11 -17.90
CA TYR A 92 0.57 -14.41 -19.28
C TYR A 92 0.03 -15.77 -19.75
N THR A 93 0.01 -15.94 -21.06
CA THR A 93 -0.43 -17.19 -21.68
C THR A 93 0.74 -18.14 -21.83
N ALA A 94 0.76 -19.24 -21.08
CA ALA A 94 1.74 -20.29 -21.23
C ALA A 94 1.32 -21.39 -22.27
N GLY A 95 0.15 -21.23 -22.91
CA GLY A 95 -0.44 -22.17 -23.86
C GLY A 95 -1.54 -21.52 -24.70
N LYS A 96 -2.62 -22.27 -25.01
CA LYS A 96 -3.74 -21.76 -25.82
C LYS A 96 -4.67 -20.80 -25.09
N THR A 97 -4.69 -20.82 -23.75
CA THR A 97 -5.53 -19.99 -22.90
C THR A 97 -4.67 -19.26 -21.88
N GLY A 98 -4.86 -17.92 -21.73
CA GLY A 98 -4.28 -17.13 -20.64
C GLY A 98 -5.10 -17.32 -19.37
N GLU A 99 -4.44 -17.41 -18.24
CA GLU A 99 -5.09 -17.50 -16.96
C GLU A 99 -4.74 -16.29 -16.08
N TRP A 100 -5.75 -15.65 -15.54
CA TRP A 100 -5.58 -14.63 -14.50
C TRP A 100 -4.98 -15.27 -13.24
N TYR A 101 -4.32 -14.47 -12.41
CA TYR A 101 -3.91 -14.94 -11.08
C TYR A 101 -5.14 -15.28 -10.25
N LYS A 102 -5.26 -16.55 -9.85
CA LYS A 102 -6.42 -17.08 -9.11
C LYS A 102 -6.38 -16.72 -7.62
N GLY A 103 -5.19 -16.39 -7.10
CA GLY A 103 -4.94 -16.05 -5.71
C GLY A 103 -3.49 -15.61 -5.53
N THR A 104 -3.14 -15.24 -4.31
CA THR A 104 -1.81 -14.69 -3.98
C THR A 104 -0.69 -15.72 -4.21
N ALA A 105 -0.91 -16.99 -3.86
CA ALA A 105 0.05 -18.07 -4.08
C ALA A 105 0.18 -18.42 -5.58
N ASN A 106 -0.95 -18.48 -6.32
CA ASN A 106 -0.93 -18.75 -7.75
C ASN A 106 -0.17 -17.66 -8.53
N ALA A 107 -0.27 -16.39 -8.09
CA ALA A 107 0.50 -15.31 -8.71
C ALA A 107 2.02 -15.56 -8.63
N ILE A 108 2.51 -16.07 -7.50
CA ILE A 108 3.92 -16.43 -7.35
C ILE A 108 4.25 -17.70 -8.15
N TYR A 109 3.36 -18.71 -8.11
CA TYR A 109 3.52 -19.97 -8.86
C TYR A 109 3.71 -19.71 -10.36
N GLN A 110 2.87 -18.90 -10.97
CA GLN A 110 3.00 -18.58 -12.41
C GLN A 110 4.34 -17.90 -12.74
N ASN A 111 4.99 -17.28 -11.76
CA ASN A 111 6.26 -16.57 -11.91
C ASN A 111 7.48 -17.32 -11.33
N ILE A 112 7.38 -18.63 -11.06
CA ILE A 112 8.52 -19.45 -10.58
C ILE A 112 9.73 -19.29 -11.51
N LYS A 113 9.53 -19.31 -12.82
CA LYS A 113 10.62 -19.16 -13.81
C LYS A 113 11.36 -17.82 -13.70
N TYR A 114 10.65 -16.73 -13.35
CA TYR A 114 11.27 -15.44 -13.07
C TYR A 114 12.19 -15.52 -11.85
N ILE A 115 11.75 -16.16 -10.78
CA ILE A 115 12.54 -16.32 -9.56
C ILE A 115 13.76 -17.22 -9.84
N GLU A 116 13.57 -18.35 -10.52
CA GLU A 116 14.61 -19.34 -10.81
C GLU A 116 15.79 -18.78 -11.62
N GLN A 117 15.57 -17.79 -12.51
CA GLN A 117 16.67 -17.19 -13.27
C GLN A 117 17.71 -16.48 -12.40
N TYR A 118 17.36 -16.08 -11.16
CA TYR A 118 18.26 -15.45 -10.19
C TYR A 118 18.83 -16.46 -9.19
N ASN A 119 18.33 -17.69 -9.15
CA ASN A 119 18.71 -18.75 -8.21
C ASN A 119 18.88 -18.24 -6.78
N PRO A 120 17.84 -17.61 -6.18
CA PRO A 120 17.95 -17.02 -4.85
C PRO A 120 17.98 -18.08 -3.74
N GLU A 121 18.43 -17.70 -2.57
CA GLU A 121 18.26 -18.50 -1.36
C GLU A 121 16.92 -18.22 -0.69
N TYR A 122 16.46 -16.96 -0.78
CA TYR A 122 15.25 -16.50 -0.12
C TYR A 122 14.36 -15.72 -1.08
N VAL A 123 13.06 -15.78 -0.83
CA VAL A 123 12.06 -14.97 -1.53
C VAL A 123 11.30 -14.14 -0.52
N LEU A 124 11.28 -12.82 -0.73
CA LEU A 124 10.50 -11.89 0.05
C LEU A 124 9.17 -11.62 -0.68
N ILE A 125 8.05 -12.00 -0.06
CA ILE A 125 6.70 -11.70 -0.56
C ILE A 125 6.18 -10.47 0.14
N LEU A 126 5.67 -9.51 -0.63
CA LEU A 126 5.19 -8.22 -0.15
C LEU A 126 3.76 -7.95 -0.64
N SER A 127 2.93 -7.35 0.22
CA SER A 127 1.70 -6.72 -0.19
C SER A 127 1.96 -5.29 -0.67
N GLY A 128 1.38 -4.90 -1.81
CA GLY A 128 1.56 -3.58 -2.43
C GLY A 128 0.55 -2.53 -1.96
N ASP A 129 -0.14 -2.74 -0.84
CA ASP A 129 -1.31 -1.96 -0.44
C ASP A 129 -1.26 -1.43 1.01
N HIS A 130 -0.08 -1.41 1.62
CA HIS A 130 0.15 -0.94 2.99
C HIS A 130 1.11 0.25 3.05
N ILE A 131 0.93 1.08 4.06
CA ILE A 131 1.79 2.23 4.37
C ILE A 131 2.64 1.90 5.58
N TYR A 132 3.96 1.82 5.41
CA TYR A 132 4.92 1.50 6.47
C TYR A 132 6.37 1.75 6.03
N LYS A 133 7.28 1.81 7.00
CA LYS A 133 8.73 1.86 6.78
C LYS A 133 9.35 0.67 7.49
N MET A 134 10.03 -0.22 6.77
CA MET A 134 10.58 -1.45 7.32
C MET A 134 11.90 -1.84 6.65
N ASN A 135 12.89 -2.19 7.47
CA ASN A 135 14.14 -2.79 7.01
C ASN A 135 14.00 -4.30 6.84
N TYR A 136 13.81 -4.75 5.62
CA TYR A 136 13.68 -6.18 5.32
C TYR A 136 14.97 -6.98 5.57
N LYS A 137 16.13 -6.31 5.61
CA LYS A 137 17.39 -6.98 5.94
C LYS A 137 17.38 -7.52 7.37
N GLU A 138 16.85 -6.75 8.33
CA GLU A 138 16.73 -7.21 9.71
C GLU A 138 15.83 -8.45 9.84
N MET A 139 14.71 -8.46 9.11
CA MET A 139 13.83 -9.63 9.04
C MET A 139 14.52 -10.84 8.38
N LEU A 140 15.33 -10.61 7.34
CA LEU A 140 16.11 -11.66 6.70
C LEU A 140 17.18 -12.23 7.63
N ASP A 141 17.90 -11.38 8.38
CA ASP A 141 18.90 -11.81 9.35
C ASP A 141 18.24 -12.64 10.46
N PHE A 142 17.06 -12.24 10.93
CA PHE A 142 16.25 -13.02 11.87
C PHE A 142 15.85 -14.39 11.26
N HIS A 143 15.37 -14.43 10.02
CA HIS A 143 15.02 -15.65 9.29
C HIS A 143 16.19 -16.64 9.28
N LYS A 144 17.39 -16.16 8.92
CA LYS A 144 18.62 -16.95 8.91
C LYS A 144 19.01 -17.44 10.30
N GLN A 145 18.96 -16.57 11.31
CA GLN A 145 19.29 -16.91 12.69
C GLN A 145 18.41 -18.02 13.25
N LYS A 146 17.11 -18.01 12.89
CA LYS A 146 16.15 -19.03 13.31
C LYS A 146 16.22 -20.30 12.48
N GLY A 147 16.94 -20.33 11.37
CA GLY A 147 16.90 -21.44 10.40
C GLY A 147 15.46 -21.70 9.92
N ALA A 148 14.75 -20.63 9.65
CA ALA A 148 13.34 -20.70 9.33
C ALA A 148 13.08 -21.19 7.89
N ASP A 149 11.99 -21.93 7.70
CA ASP A 149 11.44 -22.22 6.37
C ASP A 149 10.57 -21.04 5.89
N LEU A 150 9.88 -20.38 6.85
CA LEU A 150 9.05 -19.21 6.65
C LEU A 150 9.18 -18.27 7.85
N THR A 151 9.33 -16.97 7.59
CA THR A 151 9.18 -15.90 8.58
C THR A 151 8.03 -15.00 8.19
N ILE A 152 7.12 -14.72 9.12
CA ILE A 152 5.94 -13.86 8.94
C ILE A 152 6.15 -12.58 9.75
N ALA A 153 6.17 -11.42 9.12
CA ALA A 153 6.14 -10.16 9.86
C ALA A 153 4.75 -9.94 10.47
N HIS A 154 4.72 -9.56 11.75
CA HIS A 154 3.47 -9.26 12.44
C HIS A 154 3.56 -7.95 13.24
N ILE A 155 2.40 -7.36 13.43
CA ILE A 155 2.19 -6.21 14.32
C ILE A 155 1.07 -6.54 15.31
N ASN A 156 1.08 -5.91 16.48
CA ASN A 156 -0.05 -6.01 17.40
C ASN A 156 -1.10 -4.98 17.03
N VAL A 157 -2.34 -5.43 16.87
CA VAL A 157 -3.51 -4.59 16.57
C VAL A 157 -4.53 -4.69 17.71
N PRO A 158 -5.45 -3.72 17.86
CA PRO A 158 -6.61 -3.88 18.74
C PRO A 158 -7.41 -5.14 18.39
N ILE A 159 -7.96 -5.83 19.39
CA ILE A 159 -8.66 -7.10 19.17
C ILE A 159 -9.88 -6.94 18.25
N GLU A 160 -10.51 -5.75 18.29
CA GLU A 160 -11.67 -5.39 17.49
C GLU A 160 -11.34 -5.33 15.99
N GLU A 161 -10.07 -5.05 15.64
CA GLU A 161 -9.59 -4.99 14.26
C GLU A 161 -9.00 -6.31 13.78
N ALA A 162 -8.66 -7.22 14.70
CA ALA A 162 -7.91 -8.42 14.42
C ALA A 162 -8.60 -9.35 13.39
N SER A 163 -9.94 -9.40 13.35
CA SER A 163 -10.72 -10.19 12.39
C SER A 163 -10.48 -9.81 10.90
N ARG A 164 -9.87 -8.67 10.66
CA ARG A 164 -9.55 -8.20 9.28
C ARG A 164 -8.30 -8.84 8.70
N PHE A 165 -7.46 -9.46 9.52
CA PHE A 165 -6.11 -9.91 9.19
C PHE A 165 -5.93 -11.41 9.42
N GLY A 166 -4.88 -11.97 8.85
CA GLY A 166 -4.35 -13.26 9.29
C GLY A 166 -3.79 -13.15 10.71
N ILE A 167 -4.29 -13.95 11.63
CA ILE A 167 -3.93 -13.92 13.05
C ILE A 167 -3.04 -15.10 13.39
N LEU A 168 -1.97 -14.83 14.14
CA LEU A 168 -1.02 -15.85 14.53
C LEU A 168 -0.83 -15.94 16.04
N ASN A 169 -0.62 -17.17 16.52
CA ASN A 169 -0.15 -17.49 17.87
C ASN A 169 1.29 -17.97 17.80
N THR A 170 2.05 -17.66 18.85
CA THR A 170 3.47 -18.06 18.94
C THR A 170 3.79 -18.59 20.32
N ASN A 171 4.79 -19.46 20.38
CA ASN A 171 5.45 -19.77 21.66
C ASN A 171 6.42 -18.63 22.07
N PHE A 172 7.12 -18.83 23.19
CA PHE A 172 8.09 -17.85 23.74
C PHE A 172 9.30 -17.59 22.81
N ASP A 173 9.65 -18.55 21.94
CA ASP A 173 10.73 -18.42 20.95
C ASP A 173 10.27 -17.80 19.64
N LEU A 174 9.08 -17.23 19.59
CA LEU A 174 8.43 -16.67 18.40
C LEU A 174 8.14 -17.71 17.30
N LYS A 175 8.21 -19.00 17.59
CA LYS A 175 7.77 -20.03 16.65
C LYS A 175 6.25 -19.99 16.56
N VAL A 176 5.73 -19.93 15.34
CA VAL A 176 4.29 -19.89 15.07
C VAL A 176 3.69 -21.27 15.40
N THR A 177 2.68 -21.27 16.24
CA THR A 177 1.94 -22.47 16.66
C THR A 177 0.58 -22.58 15.98
N GLU A 178 0.04 -21.46 15.53
CA GLU A 178 -1.26 -21.41 14.86
C GLU A 178 -1.32 -20.18 13.94
N PHE A 179 -2.02 -20.32 12.82
CA PHE A 179 -2.33 -19.24 11.89
C PHE A 179 -3.78 -19.38 11.42
N LEU A 180 -4.57 -18.30 11.54
CA LEU A 180 -5.96 -18.25 11.13
C LEU A 180 -6.17 -17.04 10.20
N GLU A 181 -6.59 -17.28 8.97
CA GLU A 181 -6.88 -16.20 8.03
C GLU A 181 -8.26 -15.59 8.30
N LYS A 182 -8.27 -14.33 8.73
CA LYS A 182 -9.46 -13.53 9.01
C LYS A 182 -10.53 -14.24 9.86
N PRO A 183 -10.15 -14.68 11.08
CA PRO A 183 -11.07 -15.39 11.94
C PRO A 183 -12.22 -14.48 12.42
N GLU A 184 -13.43 -15.00 12.50
CA GLU A 184 -14.58 -14.27 13.07
C GLU A 184 -14.35 -13.92 14.55
N ASN A 185 -13.72 -14.82 15.29
CA ASN A 185 -13.39 -14.66 16.71
C ASN A 185 -11.88 -14.76 16.90
N PRO A 186 -11.13 -13.66 16.76
CA PRO A 186 -9.67 -13.68 16.88
C PRO A 186 -9.25 -13.96 18.33
N ILE A 187 -8.29 -14.88 18.49
CA ILE A 187 -7.76 -15.31 19.79
C ILE A 187 -6.43 -14.62 20.15
N SER A 188 -5.90 -13.80 19.26
CA SER A 188 -4.64 -13.09 19.41
C SER A 188 -4.70 -11.72 18.73
N THR A 189 -3.87 -10.79 19.19
CA THR A 189 -3.70 -9.46 18.60
C THR A 189 -2.57 -9.40 17.57
N LYS A 190 -1.84 -10.51 17.36
CA LYS A 190 -0.72 -10.58 16.43
C LYS A 190 -1.23 -10.73 15.00
N ALA A 191 -1.37 -9.62 14.30
CA ALA A 191 -1.83 -9.55 12.92
C ALA A 191 -0.66 -9.71 11.93
N SER A 192 -0.80 -10.60 10.96
CA SER A 192 0.13 -10.71 9.83
C SER A 192 0.09 -9.45 9.00
N MET A 193 1.25 -8.92 8.67
CA MET A 193 1.41 -7.75 7.81
C MET A 193 1.35 -8.10 6.31
N GLY A 194 1.18 -9.37 5.93
CA GLY A 194 1.29 -9.78 4.53
C GLY A 194 2.72 -9.66 3.98
N ILE A 195 3.70 -9.71 4.86
CA ILE A 195 5.13 -9.64 4.53
C ILE A 195 5.77 -10.96 4.99
N TYR A 196 6.30 -11.71 4.03
CA TYR A 196 6.82 -13.05 4.26
C TYR A 196 8.23 -13.20 3.70
N ILE A 197 9.13 -13.87 4.42
CA ILE A 197 10.40 -14.38 3.89
C ILE A 197 10.34 -15.90 3.90
N PHE A 198 10.50 -16.47 2.74
CA PHE A 198 10.57 -17.94 2.55
C PHE A 198 11.97 -18.36 2.14
N SER A 199 12.41 -19.50 2.64
CA SER A 199 13.47 -20.28 2.00
C SER A 199 12.96 -20.74 0.62
N TRP A 200 13.67 -20.40 -0.48
CA TRP A 200 13.14 -20.58 -1.84
C TRP A 200 12.75 -22.02 -2.16
N GLN A 201 13.57 -22.97 -1.76
CA GLN A 201 13.28 -24.39 -2.03
C GLN A 201 11.97 -24.85 -1.40
N GLN A 202 11.69 -24.39 -0.17
CA GLN A 202 10.43 -24.69 0.53
C GLN A 202 9.27 -24.02 -0.19
N LEU A 203 9.35 -22.74 -0.44
CA LEU A 203 8.29 -22.02 -1.15
C LEU A 203 7.93 -22.68 -2.49
N ARG A 204 8.94 -23.01 -3.29
CA ARG A 204 8.75 -23.65 -4.59
C ARG A 204 8.00 -24.98 -4.49
N GLU A 205 8.38 -25.84 -3.54
CA GLU A 205 7.72 -27.12 -3.32
C GLU A 205 6.24 -26.93 -2.98
N TYR A 206 5.94 -26.05 -2.01
CA TYR A 206 4.56 -25.81 -1.58
C TYR A 206 3.70 -25.15 -2.64
N LEU A 207 4.24 -24.25 -3.45
CA LEU A 207 3.53 -23.62 -4.57
C LEU A 207 3.12 -24.66 -5.63
N ILE A 208 4.00 -25.62 -5.96
CA ILE A 208 3.70 -26.68 -6.92
C ILE A 208 2.60 -27.59 -6.39
N ARG A 209 2.72 -28.03 -5.15
CA ARG A 209 1.73 -28.90 -4.50
C ARG A 209 0.38 -28.21 -4.34
N ASP A 210 0.38 -26.91 -4.01
CA ASP A 210 -0.84 -26.14 -3.91
C ASP A 210 -1.53 -25.99 -5.26
N GLU A 211 -0.77 -25.77 -6.35
CA GLU A 211 -1.33 -25.65 -7.69
C GLU A 211 -1.98 -26.97 -8.18
N GLU A 212 -1.43 -28.10 -7.80
CA GLU A 212 -1.98 -29.42 -8.12
C GLU A 212 -3.28 -29.75 -7.35
N ASN A 213 -3.56 -29.05 -6.24
CA ASN A 213 -4.75 -29.26 -5.44
C ASN A 213 -5.95 -28.48 -6.01
N PRO A 214 -6.98 -29.14 -6.58
CA PRO A 214 -8.13 -28.46 -7.17
C PRO A 214 -9.01 -27.75 -6.13
N ASP A 215 -8.96 -28.15 -4.84
CA ASP A 215 -9.79 -27.59 -3.77
C ASP A 215 -9.12 -26.37 -3.10
N SER A 216 -7.89 -26.01 -3.51
CA SER A 216 -7.17 -24.87 -2.97
C SER A 216 -7.69 -23.54 -3.54
N GLU A 217 -7.82 -22.53 -2.66
CA GLU A 217 -8.09 -21.14 -3.05
C GLU A 217 -6.83 -20.43 -3.60
N LYS A 218 -5.68 -21.11 -3.62
CA LYS A 218 -4.40 -20.59 -4.13
C LYS A 218 -3.91 -19.35 -3.38
N ASP A 219 -4.11 -19.34 -2.08
CA ASP A 219 -3.82 -18.22 -1.18
C ASP A 219 -2.76 -18.58 -0.13
N PHE A 220 -1.90 -17.62 0.22
CA PHE A 220 -0.87 -17.86 1.25
C PHE A 220 -1.48 -18.14 2.61
N GLY A 221 -2.43 -17.32 3.05
CA GLY A 221 -3.04 -17.41 4.38
C GLY A 221 -3.95 -18.60 4.54
N LYS A 222 -4.70 -18.96 3.50
CA LYS A 222 -5.67 -20.05 3.55
C LYS A 222 -5.08 -21.42 3.24
N ASN A 223 -4.02 -21.48 2.44
CA ASN A 223 -3.50 -22.75 1.92
C ASN A 223 -2.03 -22.99 2.27
N ILE A 224 -1.11 -22.14 1.80
CA ILE A 224 0.34 -22.39 1.95
C ILE A 224 0.78 -22.42 3.42
N ILE A 225 0.44 -21.41 4.21
CA ILE A 225 0.87 -21.30 5.61
C ILE A 225 0.28 -22.43 6.45
N PRO A 226 -1.04 -22.73 6.40
CA PRO A 226 -1.60 -23.88 7.11
C PRO A 226 -1.00 -25.21 6.69
N MET A 227 -0.72 -25.44 5.40
CA MET A 227 -0.07 -26.66 4.92
C MET A 227 1.32 -26.83 5.52
N MET A 228 2.13 -25.76 5.53
CA MET A 228 3.47 -25.77 6.13
C MET A 228 3.42 -26.01 7.65
N LEU A 229 2.45 -25.40 8.36
CA LEU A 229 2.25 -25.60 9.79
C LEU A 229 1.90 -27.05 10.12
N ASN A 230 0.95 -27.63 9.39
CA ASN A 230 0.50 -29.02 9.59
C ASN A 230 1.63 -30.03 9.35
N GLU A 231 2.58 -29.71 8.50
CA GLU A 231 3.76 -30.55 8.24
C GLU A 231 4.95 -30.26 9.18
N GLY A 232 4.75 -29.41 10.19
CA GLY A 232 5.74 -29.14 11.24
C GLY A 232 6.94 -28.31 10.79
N LYS A 233 6.81 -27.53 9.71
CA LYS A 233 7.87 -26.65 9.22
C LYS A 233 8.25 -25.57 10.25
N ASN A 234 9.44 -25.04 10.13
CA ASN A 234 9.96 -24.00 11.00
C ASN A 234 9.43 -22.63 10.59
N ILE A 235 8.30 -22.25 11.14
CA ILE A 235 7.65 -20.96 10.89
C ILE A 235 7.86 -20.07 12.10
N TYR A 236 8.38 -18.84 11.87
CA TYR A 236 8.64 -17.87 12.93
C TYR A 236 7.93 -16.54 12.65
N ALA A 237 7.51 -15.89 13.72
CA ALA A 237 6.90 -14.58 13.69
C ALA A 237 7.96 -13.50 13.97
N TYR A 238 8.14 -12.57 13.04
CA TYR A 238 9.03 -11.41 13.21
C TYR A 238 8.22 -10.22 13.75
N PRO A 239 8.47 -9.74 14.98
CA PRO A 239 7.74 -8.62 15.53
C PRO A 239 8.19 -7.32 14.89
N PHE A 240 7.27 -6.58 14.30
CA PHE A 240 7.51 -5.25 13.75
C PHE A 240 7.11 -4.18 14.77
N TYR A 241 8.02 -3.22 14.98
CA TYR A 241 7.82 -2.07 15.85
C TYR A 241 7.92 -0.79 15.01
N GLY A 242 6.81 -0.25 14.61
CA GLY A 242 6.76 0.95 13.78
C GLY A 242 5.36 1.25 13.30
N TYR A 243 5.23 2.33 12.54
CA TYR A 243 3.96 2.67 11.90
C TYR A 243 3.66 1.68 10.77
N TRP A 244 2.48 1.10 10.81
CA TRP A 244 1.93 0.29 9.73
C TRP A 244 0.42 0.49 9.65
N LYS A 245 -0.11 0.67 8.44
CA LYS A 245 -1.55 0.80 8.22
C LYS A 245 -1.97 0.16 6.89
N ASP A 246 -2.97 -0.74 6.95
CA ASP A 246 -3.72 -1.18 5.77
C ASP A 246 -4.68 -0.06 5.35
N VAL A 247 -4.42 0.55 4.22
CA VAL A 247 -5.23 1.62 3.65
C VAL A 247 -6.28 1.07 2.68
N GLY A 248 -6.98 0.02 3.11
CA GLY A 248 -7.97 -0.72 2.32
C GLY A 248 -9.38 -0.15 2.31
N THR A 249 -9.71 0.81 3.17
CA THR A 249 -11.00 1.51 3.20
C THR A 249 -10.79 3.01 3.07
N ILE A 250 -11.87 3.74 2.76
CA ILE A 250 -11.85 5.21 2.66
C ILE A 250 -11.37 5.83 3.98
N GLU A 251 -11.90 5.36 5.10
CA GLU A 251 -11.56 5.85 6.44
C GLU A 251 -10.09 5.60 6.75
N SER A 252 -9.60 4.36 6.54
CA SER A 252 -8.19 4.02 6.83
C SER A 252 -7.22 4.78 5.92
N LEU A 253 -7.59 5.07 4.68
CA LEU A 253 -6.79 5.92 3.79
C LEU A 253 -6.77 7.38 4.26
N TRP A 254 -7.94 7.91 4.66
CA TRP A 254 -8.03 9.27 5.20
C TRP A 254 -7.25 9.41 6.50
N GLU A 255 -7.45 8.50 7.46
CA GLU A 255 -6.72 8.50 8.73
C GLU A 255 -5.20 8.41 8.54
N ALA A 256 -4.73 7.50 7.67
CA ALA A 256 -3.30 7.36 7.39
C ALA A 256 -2.67 8.65 6.82
N ASN A 257 -3.42 9.40 6.02
CA ASN A 257 -2.98 10.71 5.54
C ASN A 257 -3.00 11.75 6.69
N MET A 258 -4.03 11.74 7.53
CA MET A 258 -4.10 12.67 8.68
C MET A 258 -3.01 12.36 9.72
N ASP A 259 -2.58 11.11 9.88
CA ASP A 259 -1.46 10.73 10.74
C ASP A 259 -0.15 11.44 10.35
N LEU A 260 0.05 11.77 9.08
CA LEU A 260 1.21 12.56 8.62
C LEU A 260 1.26 13.97 9.23
N ILE A 261 0.11 14.50 9.62
CA ILE A 261 -0.03 15.84 10.21
C ILE A 261 -0.13 15.75 11.73
N LYS A 262 -0.98 14.85 12.23
CA LYS A 262 -1.36 14.76 13.64
C LYS A 262 -0.39 13.91 14.47
N ASN A 263 0.30 12.96 13.84
CA ASN A 263 1.08 11.91 14.49
C ASN A 263 2.51 11.79 13.94
N LYS A 264 3.13 12.93 13.66
CA LYS A 264 4.47 13.02 13.03
C LYS A 264 5.56 12.26 13.79
N GLU A 265 5.44 12.12 15.11
CA GLU A 265 6.41 11.40 15.93
C GLU A 265 6.41 9.89 15.64
N ASN A 266 5.24 9.32 15.35
CA ASN A 266 5.11 7.89 15.05
C ASN A 266 5.33 7.57 13.57
N PHE A 267 5.00 8.51 12.68
CA PHE A 267 5.18 8.34 11.24
C PHE A 267 5.89 9.54 10.61
N ASN A 268 7.22 9.58 10.77
CA ASN A 268 8.05 10.59 10.14
C ASN A 268 8.34 10.22 8.67
N ILE A 269 7.66 10.89 7.73
CA ILE A 269 7.90 10.70 6.30
C ILE A 269 9.14 11.48 5.80
N ASP A 270 9.60 12.49 6.55
CA ASP A 270 10.80 13.31 6.26
C ASP A 270 12.07 12.71 6.88
N ASP A 271 12.11 11.43 7.09
CA ASP A 271 13.28 10.72 7.59
C ASP A 271 14.34 10.57 6.49
N ARG A 272 15.46 11.28 6.66
CA ARG A 272 16.56 11.26 5.69
C ARG A 272 17.34 9.95 5.67
N LEU A 273 17.30 9.17 6.75
CA LEU A 273 17.99 7.87 6.85
C LEU A 273 17.17 6.74 6.22
N TRP A 274 15.83 6.91 6.16
CA TRP A 274 14.92 5.95 5.54
C TRP A 274 13.93 6.67 4.63
N ARG A 275 14.46 7.18 3.52
CA ARG A 275 13.68 7.98 2.56
C ARG A 275 12.67 7.13 1.81
N ILE A 276 11.44 7.65 1.67
CA ILE A 276 10.47 7.14 0.71
C ILE A 276 10.69 7.86 -0.63
N TYR A 277 11.07 7.09 -1.63
CA TYR A 277 11.28 7.55 -3.00
C TYR A 277 9.94 7.55 -3.74
N TYR A 278 9.82 8.40 -4.73
CA TYR A 278 8.62 8.50 -5.56
C TYR A 278 9.00 9.08 -6.93
N ARG A 279 8.12 8.92 -7.91
CA ARG A 279 8.31 9.51 -9.23
C ARG A 279 8.04 11.01 -9.18
N HIS A 280 9.08 11.81 -9.32
CA HIS A 280 8.97 13.27 -9.34
C HIS A 280 8.49 13.75 -10.71
N GLU A 281 7.46 14.60 -10.73
CA GLU A 281 6.84 15.09 -11.97
C GLU A 281 7.30 16.50 -12.38
N GLY A 282 8.26 17.09 -11.66
CA GLY A 282 8.87 18.38 -12.03
C GLY A 282 7.92 19.57 -11.95
N ALA A 283 7.10 19.66 -10.92
CA ALA A 283 6.22 20.81 -10.71
C ALA A 283 6.98 22.06 -10.24
N MET A 284 6.41 23.25 -10.49
CA MET A 284 6.93 24.52 -9.98
C MET A 284 6.79 24.58 -8.44
N PRO A 285 7.54 25.45 -7.74
CA PRO A 285 7.32 25.70 -6.32
C PRO A 285 5.86 26.07 -6.04
N GLN A 286 5.37 25.74 -4.81
CA GLN A 286 4.04 26.17 -4.39
C GLN A 286 3.98 27.70 -4.26
N TYR A 287 2.82 28.29 -4.60
CA TYR A 287 2.56 29.70 -4.48
C TYR A 287 1.45 29.96 -3.44
N LEU A 288 1.76 30.79 -2.45
CA LEU A 288 0.80 31.25 -1.45
C LEU A 288 0.48 32.73 -1.73
N GLY A 289 -0.75 33.00 -2.15
CA GLY A 289 -1.23 34.34 -2.43
C GLY A 289 -1.40 35.17 -1.14
N HIS A 290 -1.62 36.48 -1.29
CA HIS A 290 -1.73 37.39 -0.14
C HIS A 290 -2.92 37.14 0.77
N SER A 291 -3.99 36.48 0.27
CA SER A 291 -5.17 36.08 1.03
C SER A 291 -5.07 34.67 1.61
N ALA A 292 -3.97 33.94 1.33
CA ALA A 292 -3.80 32.57 1.80
C ALA A 292 -3.63 32.51 3.32
N ASN A 293 -4.37 31.59 3.95
CA ASN A 293 -4.22 31.27 5.39
C ASN A 293 -4.05 29.77 5.55
N VAL A 294 -2.82 29.32 5.90
CA VAL A 294 -2.47 27.91 5.96
C VAL A 294 -2.07 27.53 7.39
N LYS A 295 -2.71 26.50 7.94
CA LYS A 295 -2.44 25.98 9.28
C LYS A 295 -2.28 24.45 9.23
N ASN A 296 -1.26 23.93 9.90
CA ASN A 296 -1.03 22.49 10.15
C ASN A 296 -1.39 21.59 8.94
N SER A 297 -0.80 21.86 7.77
CA SER A 297 -1.13 21.20 6.50
C SER A 297 0.12 20.88 5.72
N MET A 298 0.06 19.86 4.86
CA MET A 298 1.12 19.53 3.90
C MET A 298 0.70 19.99 2.51
N ILE A 299 1.56 20.77 1.84
CA ILE A 299 1.29 21.32 0.52
C ILE A 299 2.43 20.92 -0.43
N SER A 300 2.07 20.30 -1.53
CA SER A 300 3.02 19.86 -2.56
C SER A 300 3.32 20.92 -3.59
N ASP A 301 4.37 20.70 -4.38
CA ASP A 301 4.82 21.57 -5.46
C ASP A 301 3.72 21.82 -6.51
N GLY A 302 3.76 22.96 -7.19
CA GLY A 302 2.80 23.34 -8.23
C GLY A 302 1.44 23.82 -7.71
N THR A 303 1.24 23.83 -6.40
CA THR A 303 -0.01 24.28 -5.78
C THR A 303 -0.11 25.80 -5.73
N SER A 304 -1.29 26.36 -6.02
CA SER A 304 -1.60 27.77 -5.86
C SER A 304 -2.72 27.96 -4.83
N VAL A 305 -2.45 28.69 -3.76
CA VAL A 305 -3.38 28.86 -2.63
C VAL A 305 -3.70 30.35 -2.46
N TYR A 306 -4.99 30.69 -2.53
CA TYR A 306 -5.54 32.01 -2.21
C TYR A 306 -6.59 31.95 -1.09
N GLY A 307 -7.02 30.75 -0.71
CA GLY A 307 -8.02 30.48 0.32
C GLY A 307 -7.42 30.06 1.66
N THR A 308 -8.25 29.46 2.50
CA THR A 308 -7.89 28.94 3.82
C THR A 308 -7.74 27.43 3.79
N ILE A 309 -6.63 26.92 4.34
CA ILE A 309 -6.36 25.49 4.48
C ILE A 309 -6.01 25.18 5.93
N SER A 310 -6.61 24.17 6.51
CA SER A 310 -6.21 23.65 7.81
C SER A 310 -6.30 22.13 7.88
N GLU A 311 -5.36 21.50 8.60
CA GLU A 311 -5.30 20.06 8.85
C GLU A 311 -5.50 19.20 7.58
N SER A 312 -4.92 19.60 6.45
CA SER A 312 -5.19 19.00 5.14
C SER A 312 -3.93 18.61 4.39
N ILE A 313 -4.06 17.64 3.49
CA ILE A 313 -3.01 17.20 2.56
C ILE A 313 -3.38 17.68 1.16
N ILE A 314 -2.53 18.52 0.58
CA ILE A 314 -2.73 19.14 -0.73
C ILE A 314 -1.67 18.60 -1.70
N SER A 315 -2.12 17.92 -2.74
CA SER A 315 -1.24 17.34 -3.77
C SER A 315 -0.81 18.35 -4.82
N SER A 316 0.10 17.95 -5.71
CA SER A 316 0.67 18.82 -6.73
C SER A 316 -0.39 19.40 -7.69
N GLY A 317 -0.17 20.65 -8.11
CA GLY A 317 -0.99 21.31 -9.12
C GLY A 317 -2.41 21.69 -8.68
N VAL A 318 -2.72 21.57 -7.39
CA VAL A 318 -4.02 22.01 -6.83
C VAL A 318 -4.13 23.51 -6.85
N ARG A 319 -5.34 24.01 -7.13
CA ARG A 319 -5.67 25.42 -7.08
C ARG A 319 -6.82 25.68 -6.10
N ILE A 320 -6.58 26.53 -5.10
CA ILE A 320 -7.58 26.92 -4.09
C ILE A 320 -7.79 28.42 -4.16
N GLU A 321 -8.99 28.81 -4.62
CA GLU A 321 -9.35 30.20 -4.91
C GLU A 321 -9.68 31.01 -3.67
N GLU A 322 -9.84 32.32 -3.84
CA GLU A 322 -10.17 33.27 -2.77
C GLU A 322 -11.48 32.91 -2.06
N GLY A 323 -11.46 32.98 -0.71
CA GLY A 323 -12.62 32.68 0.11
C GLY A 323 -12.96 31.18 0.19
N ALA A 324 -12.26 30.34 -0.54
CA ALA A 324 -12.41 28.88 -0.37
C ALA A 324 -11.82 28.42 0.96
N GLU A 325 -12.43 27.38 1.56
CA GLU A 325 -12.02 26.80 2.84
C GLU A 325 -11.86 25.28 2.70
N VAL A 326 -10.69 24.74 3.09
CA VAL A 326 -10.38 23.32 3.05
C VAL A 326 -9.91 22.88 4.43
N VAL A 327 -10.64 21.96 5.09
CA VAL A 327 -10.37 21.51 6.45
C VAL A 327 -10.42 19.99 6.52
N GLY A 328 -9.41 19.37 7.17
CA GLY A 328 -9.39 17.94 7.45
C GLY A 328 -9.44 17.07 6.20
N SER A 329 -8.99 17.57 5.04
CA SER A 329 -9.27 16.98 3.75
C SER A 329 -8.03 16.59 2.98
N ILE A 330 -8.18 15.63 2.05
CA ILE A 330 -7.16 15.21 1.11
C ILE A 330 -7.58 15.72 -0.27
N ILE A 331 -6.80 16.64 -0.82
CA ILE A 331 -7.03 17.20 -2.14
C ILE A 331 -5.97 16.65 -3.09
N MET A 332 -6.39 15.81 -4.02
CA MET A 332 -5.50 15.11 -4.94
C MET A 332 -5.08 16.00 -6.10
N LYS A 333 -4.17 15.50 -6.93
CA LYS A 333 -3.49 16.24 -7.99
C LYS A 333 -4.45 16.95 -8.95
N GLY A 334 -4.13 18.22 -9.27
CA GLY A 334 -4.82 19.01 -10.30
C GLY A 334 -6.26 19.41 -9.95
N VAL A 335 -6.69 19.22 -8.72
CA VAL A 335 -8.03 19.65 -8.26
C VAL A 335 -8.12 21.18 -8.21
N VAL A 336 -9.29 21.70 -8.60
CA VAL A 336 -9.62 23.11 -8.46
C VAL A 336 -10.76 23.29 -7.46
N ILE A 337 -10.50 24.05 -6.39
CA ILE A 337 -11.51 24.49 -5.43
C ILE A 337 -11.82 25.95 -5.73
N GLU A 338 -12.99 26.21 -6.34
CA GLU A 338 -13.38 27.53 -6.81
C GLU A 338 -13.74 28.47 -5.67
N LYS A 339 -13.95 29.73 -5.99
CA LYS A 339 -14.18 30.84 -5.05
C LYS A 339 -15.31 30.56 -4.07
N GLY A 340 -15.02 30.71 -2.77
CA GLY A 340 -16.01 30.54 -1.70
C GLY A 340 -16.47 29.09 -1.45
N ALA A 341 -15.95 28.10 -2.20
CA ALA A 341 -16.27 26.70 -1.98
C ALA A 341 -15.69 26.20 -0.65
N LYS A 342 -16.34 25.22 -0.01
CA LYS A 342 -15.96 24.68 1.27
C LYS A 342 -15.82 23.16 1.21
N VAL A 343 -14.69 22.65 1.69
CA VAL A 343 -14.41 21.20 1.69
C VAL A 343 -14.01 20.78 3.08
N TYR A 344 -14.77 19.87 3.67
CA TYR A 344 -14.59 19.39 5.03
C TYR A 344 -14.47 17.87 5.09
N ASN A 345 -13.47 17.33 5.78
CA ASN A 345 -13.30 15.91 6.06
C ASN A 345 -13.61 15.04 4.83
N SER A 346 -12.94 15.33 3.72
CA SER A 346 -13.25 14.76 2.40
C SER A 346 -11.99 14.32 1.67
N ILE A 347 -12.17 13.42 0.71
CA ILE A 347 -11.16 13.06 -0.28
C ILE A 347 -11.66 13.53 -1.65
N ILE A 348 -10.96 14.47 -2.26
CA ILE A 348 -11.27 14.96 -3.61
C ILE A 348 -10.24 14.37 -4.57
N ALA A 349 -10.69 13.48 -5.46
CA ALA A 349 -9.80 12.77 -6.37
C ALA A 349 -9.26 13.66 -7.52
N GLU A 350 -8.24 13.16 -8.18
CA GLU A 350 -7.46 13.88 -9.20
C GLU A 350 -8.36 14.53 -10.28
N GLY A 351 -7.99 15.74 -10.71
CA GLY A 351 -8.63 16.47 -11.82
C GLY A 351 -10.03 17.04 -11.54
N SER A 352 -10.57 16.82 -10.35
CA SER A 352 -11.93 17.25 -10.01
C SER A 352 -12.04 18.76 -9.77
N VAL A 353 -13.24 19.30 -9.92
CA VAL A 353 -13.55 20.71 -9.71
C VAL A 353 -14.71 20.84 -8.72
N VAL A 354 -14.50 21.55 -7.62
CA VAL A 354 -15.57 21.99 -6.71
C VAL A 354 -15.95 23.40 -7.07
N LYS A 355 -17.20 23.60 -7.54
CA LYS A 355 -17.70 24.85 -8.06
C LYS A 355 -17.88 25.90 -6.97
N GLU A 356 -18.01 27.18 -7.40
CA GLU A 356 -18.17 28.32 -6.53
C GLU A 356 -19.29 28.15 -5.50
N ASN A 357 -18.96 28.46 -4.22
CA ASN A 357 -19.87 28.40 -3.07
C ASN A 357 -20.47 27.03 -2.77
N VAL A 358 -19.99 25.95 -3.40
CA VAL A 358 -20.41 24.58 -3.11
C VAL A 358 -19.75 24.07 -1.81
N GLU A 359 -20.51 23.35 -0.99
CA GLU A 359 -20.04 22.71 0.23
C GLU A 359 -19.96 21.19 0.04
N VAL A 360 -18.77 20.61 0.31
CA VAL A 360 -18.49 19.17 0.23
C VAL A 360 -18.05 18.67 1.61
N GLY A 361 -18.69 17.61 2.07
CA GLY A 361 -18.37 16.96 3.32
C GLY A 361 -19.01 17.57 4.55
N ASN A 362 -18.78 16.94 5.69
CA ASN A 362 -19.33 17.36 6.98
C ASN A 362 -18.26 18.07 7.81
N ARG A 363 -18.60 19.21 8.38
CA ARG A 363 -17.66 19.98 9.21
C ARG A 363 -17.30 19.27 10.51
N GLU A 364 -18.24 18.52 11.07
CA GLU A 364 -18.05 17.71 12.28
C GLU A 364 -18.02 16.24 11.93
N ILE A 365 -17.03 15.51 12.45
CA ILE A 365 -16.96 14.05 12.37
C ILE A 365 -17.45 13.47 13.69
N VAL A 366 -18.40 12.55 13.62
CA VAL A 366 -18.80 11.73 14.77
C VAL A 366 -17.97 10.46 14.75
N LEU A 367 -17.12 10.26 15.75
CA LEU A 367 -16.27 9.07 15.88
C LEU A 367 -17.11 7.78 15.74
N GLY A 368 -16.63 6.85 14.93
CA GLY A 368 -17.26 5.54 14.73
C GLY A 368 -18.34 5.48 13.65
N LYS A 369 -18.54 6.55 12.86
CA LYS A 369 -19.42 6.55 11.69
C LYS A 369 -18.61 6.83 10.42
N GLU A 370 -18.91 6.13 9.34
CA GLU A 370 -18.37 6.40 8.01
C GLU A 370 -18.85 7.78 7.53
N GLN A 371 -18.00 8.80 7.60
CA GLN A 371 -18.39 10.19 7.32
C GLN A 371 -17.44 10.93 6.38
N ILE A 372 -16.49 10.22 5.78
CA ILE A 372 -15.57 10.84 4.82
C ILE A 372 -16.26 10.89 3.45
N THR A 373 -16.50 12.10 2.98
CA THR A 373 -17.07 12.31 1.65
C THR A 373 -15.99 12.11 0.59
N VAL A 374 -16.32 11.36 -0.47
CA VAL A 374 -15.39 11.12 -1.57
C VAL A 374 -15.98 11.67 -2.87
N VAL A 375 -15.16 12.45 -3.59
CA VAL A 375 -15.42 12.92 -4.95
C VAL A 375 -14.54 12.12 -5.90
N GLY A 376 -15.13 11.55 -6.95
CA GLY A 376 -14.45 10.74 -7.95
C GLY A 376 -13.53 11.55 -8.85
N ARG A 377 -12.67 10.85 -9.62
CA ARG A 377 -11.72 11.46 -10.55
C ARG A 377 -12.45 12.24 -11.66
N ASP A 378 -11.88 13.41 -12.05
CA ASP A 378 -12.38 14.28 -13.10
C ASP A 378 -13.86 14.75 -12.93
N GLU A 379 -14.37 14.67 -11.70
CA GLU A 379 -15.76 15.02 -11.38
C GLU A 379 -15.91 16.53 -11.16
N VAL A 380 -17.01 17.10 -11.68
CA VAL A 380 -17.40 18.48 -11.44
C VAL A 380 -18.55 18.54 -10.45
N VAL A 381 -18.28 18.97 -9.22
CA VAL A 381 -19.28 19.08 -8.14
C VAL A 381 -19.94 20.45 -8.22
N LYS A 382 -21.22 20.47 -8.57
CA LYS A 382 -22.03 21.70 -8.77
C LYS A 382 -22.98 21.97 -7.61
N ASP A 383 -23.29 20.95 -6.82
CA ASP A 383 -24.24 21.00 -5.72
C ASP A 383 -23.60 20.51 -4.43
N ASN A 384 -24.13 20.97 -3.30
CA ASN A 384 -23.64 20.54 -1.98
C ASN A 384 -23.73 19.03 -1.82
N ARG A 385 -22.63 18.43 -1.33
CA ARG A 385 -22.53 16.99 -1.15
C ARG A 385 -22.09 16.66 0.28
N LYS A 386 -22.93 15.94 1.00
CA LYS A 386 -22.66 15.44 2.34
C LYS A 386 -22.93 13.93 2.41
N VAL A 387 -22.16 13.19 3.20
CA VAL A 387 -22.50 11.82 3.56
C VAL A 387 -23.51 11.88 4.70
N GLU A 388 -24.73 11.39 4.46
CA GLU A 388 -25.66 11.13 5.54
C GLU A 388 -25.13 9.94 6.35
N GLY A 389 -24.77 10.18 7.61
CA GLY A 389 -24.23 9.14 8.49
C GLY A 389 -25.29 8.01 8.66
N LYS A 390 -24.93 6.80 8.25
CA LYS A 390 -25.70 5.57 8.51
C LYS A 390 -25.47 5.11 9.94
#